data_dd086b47c96c5214f121c262ae48a429
#
_entry.id   dd086b47c96c5214f121c262ae48a429
#
_cell.length_a   1.000
_cell.length_b   1.000
_cell.length_c   1.000
_cell.angle_alpha   90.00
_cell.angle_beta   90.00
_cell.angle_gamma   90.00
#
_symmetry.space_group_name_H-M   'P 1'
#
loop_
_entity.id
_entity.type
_entity.pdbx_description
1 polymer ?
#
loop_
_entity_poly.entity_id
_entity_poly.type
_entity_poly.pdbx_seq_one_letter_code
_entity_poly.pdbx_strand_id
1 'polypeptide(L)'
;NPADVDALLACSENGVTVADMIQEVFLAVRENIKVRRFERYEGVVSTYVHAGGKIGVMVKFDTAAADNDTFKEMAKDVAMQIAAVNPQYLSKDTVPADVVEHEKSILVAQMKEDPKMANKPEQVLGKIVEGRIGKFFSETCLLQQEFVKDGDYTVEKYIAAKAKEIGSDISVASFVRFEKGEGIEKRVDNFADEVASMIK
;
A
#
# COMPACT_ATOMS: atom_id res chain seq x y z
N ASN A 1 7.24 5.43 -22.58
CA ASN A 1 7.22 4.96 -21.19
C ASN A 1 8.44 5.49 -20.45
N PRO A 2 8.33 6.57 -19.68
CA PRO A 2 9.47 7.13 -18.95
C PRO A 2 9.98 6.14 -17.91
N ALA A 3 11.31 6.09 -17.75
CA ALA A 3 11.97 5.18 -16.82
C ALA A 3 11.98 5.72 -15.36
N ASP A 4 11.97 7.05 -15.23
CA ASP A 4 12.06 7.76 -13.97
C ASP A 4 11.35 9.14 -14.06
N VAL A 5 11.36 9.87 -12.96
CA VAL A 5 10.71 11.19 -12.89
C VAL A 5 11.34 12.20 -13.85
N ASP A 6 12.65 12.17 -14.06
CA ASP A 6 13.32 13.11 -14.96
C ASP A 6 12.93 12.83 -16.41
N ALA A 7 12.87 11.55 -16.79
CA ALA A 7 12.35 11.16 -18.10
C ALA A 7 10.86 11.52 -18.27
N LEU A 8 10.04 11.41 -17.21
CA LEU A 8 8.65 11.84 -17.23
C LEU A 8 8.54 13.36 -17.46
N LEU A 9 9.32 14.15 -16.76
CA LEU A 9 9.33 15.60 -16.89
C LEU A 9 9.71 16.08 -18.30
N ALA A 10 10.58 15.30 -18.98
CA ALA A 10 10.98 15.55 -20.37
C ALA A 10 9.96 15.06 -21.43
N CYS A 11 8.97 14.24 -21.05
CA CYS A 11 7.89 13.84 -21.96
C CYS A 11 7.11 15.08 -22.40
N SER A 12 6.70 15.10 -23.68
CA SER A 12 5.91 16.20 -24.22
C SER A 12 4.64 15.72 -24.91
N GLU A 13 3.59 16.51 -24.79
CA GLU A 13 2.34 16.37 -25.52
C GLU A 13 2.02 17.69 -26.21
N ASN A 14 1.78 17.63 -27.54
CA ASN A 14 1.53 18.82 -28.37
C ASN A 14 2.62 19.92 -28.27
N GLY A 15 3.88 19.52 -28.05
CA GLY A 15 5.01 20.42 -27.94
C GLY A 15 5.22 21.07 -26.56
N VAL A 16 4.39 20.73 -25.57
CA VAL A 16 4.51 21.21 -24.19
C VAL A 16 5.05 20.05 -23.33
N THR A 17 6.12 20.28 -22.57
CA THR A 17 6.68 19.26 -21.69
C THR A 17 5.87 19.15 -20.39
N VAL A 18 5.98 17.99 -19.70
CA VAL A 18 5.41 17.83 -18.36
C VAL A 18 5.99 18.86 -17.40
N ALA A 19 7.28 19.17 -17.53
CA ALA A 19 7.92 20.23 -16.75
C ALA A 19 7.26 21.60 -16.97
N ASP A 20 6.94 21.95 -18.21
CA ASP A 20 6.25 23.20 -18.53
C ASP A 20 4.83 23.23 -17.95
N MET A 21 4.09 22.12 -18.03
CA MET A 21 2.76 21.99 -17.42
C MET A 21 2.80 22.22 -15.91
N ILE A 22 3.81 21.66 -15.23
CA ILE A 22 4.00 21.87 -13.79
C ILE A 22 4.34 23.33 -13.49
N GLN A 23 5.17 23.96 -14.33
CA GLN A 23 5.51 25.37 -14.20
C GLN A 23 4.28 26.29 -14.36
N GLU A 24 3.37 25.98 -15.27
CA GLU A 24 2.11 26.71 -15.42
C GLU A 24 1.24 26.60 -14.15
N VAL A 25 1.13 25.39 -13.57
CA VAL A 25 0.40 25.19 -12.32
C VAL A 25 1.08 25.95 -11.17
N PHE A 26 2.41 25.92 -11.09
CA PHE A 26 3.17 26.70 -10.10
C PHE A 26 2.86 28.20 -10.19
N LEU A 27 2.82 28.77 -11.40
CA LEU A 27 2.51 30.18 -11.60
C LEU A 27 1.08 30.53 -11.16
N ALA A 28 0.13 29.60 -11.32
CA ALA A 28 -1.27 29.79 -10.95
C ALA A 28 -1.50 29.72 -9.44
N VAL A 29 -0.93 28.69 -8.77
CA VAL A 29 -1.14 28.44 -7.32
C VAL A 29 -0.07 29.09 -6.44
N ARG A 30 1.09 29.44 -7.00
CA ARG A 30 2.27 29.97 -6.30
C ARG A 30 2.81 29.07 -5.20
N GLU A 31 2.63 27.76 -5.36
CA GLU A 31 3.17 26.73 -4.46
C GLU A 31 4.19 25.88 -5.20
N ASN A 32 5.28 25.49 -4.52
CA ASN A 32 6.31 24.66 -5.13
C ASN A 32 5.80 23.22 -5.30
N ILE A 33 5.51 22.86 -6.55
CA ILE A 33 4.98 21.54 -6.91
C ILE A 33 6.11 20.71 -7.51
N LYS A 34 6.26 19.47 -7.01
CA LYS A 34 7.23 18.50 -7.52
C LYS A 34 6.54 17.16 -7.72
N VAL A 35 6.82 16.51 -8.84
CA VAL A 35 6.50 15.08 -9.01
C VAL A 35 7.50 14.28 -8.21
N ARG A 36 7.04 13.58 -7.19
CA ARG A 36 7.88 12.75 -6.34
C ARG A 36 8.08 11.37 -6.91
N ARG A 37 7.00 10.77 -7.42
CA ARG A 37 6.97 9.45 -8.05
C ARG A 37 5.74 9.32 -8.93
N PHE A 38 5.77 8.39 -9.83
CA PHE A 38 4.63 7.99 -10.65
C PHE A 38 4.66 6.47 -10.84
N GLU A 39 3.52 5.92 -11.21
CA GLU A 39 3.39 4.52 -11.58
C GLU A 39 2.55 4.40 -12.85
N ARG A 40 2.90 3.45 -13.68
CA ARG A 40 2.18 3.13 -14.91
C ARG A 40 1.96 1.62 -15.01
N TYR A 41 0.71 1.23 -15.07
CA TYR A 41 0.32 -0.16 -15.24
C TYR A 41 -0.29 -0.37 -16.64
N GLU A 42 -0.02 -1.55 -17.20
CA GLU A 42 -0.61 -2.01 -18.46
C GLU A 42 -1.33 -3.33 -18.24
N GLY A 43 -2.36 -3.62 -19.06
CA GLY A 43 -3.17 -4.82 -18.97
C GLY A 43 -4.47 -4.59 -18.20
N VAL A 44 -4.90 -5.59 -17.42
CA VAL A 44 -6.14 -5.51 -16.65
C VAL A 44 -5.89 -4.78 -15.35
N VAL A 45 -6.36 -3.53 -15.27
CA VAL A 45 -6.11 -2.64 -14.13
C VAL A 45 -7.43 -2.11 -13.59
N SER A 46 -7.60 -2.21 -12.27
CA SER A 46 -8.68 -1.52 -11.53
C SER A 46 -8.11 -0.34 -10.78
N THR A 47 -8.83 0.77 -10.76
CA THR A 47 -8.45 2.00 -10.07
C THR A 47 -9.50 2.38 -9.04
N TYR A 48 -9.07 2.97 -7.93
CA TYR A 48 -9.96 3.51 -6.91
C TYR A 48 -9.39 4.79 -6.33
N VAL A 49 -10.23 5.83 -6.27
CA VAL A 49 -9.89 7.12 -5.66
C VAL A 49 -10.80 7.35 -4.47
N HIS A 50 -10.21 7.56 -3.30
CA HIS A 50 -10.92 7.72 -2.03
C HIS A 50 -10.81 9.12 -1.48
N ALA A 51 -11.85 9.55 -0.72
CA ALA A 51 -11.91 10.81 0.03
C ALA A 51 -11.51 12.04 -0.78
N GLY A 52 -12.07 12.17 -2.00
CA GLY A 52 -11.85 13.35 -2.85
C GLY A 52 -10.39 13.49 -3.33
N GLY A 53 -9.71 12.37 -3.60
CA GLY A 53 -8.33 12.37 -4.09
C GLY A 53 -7.27 12.30 -3.00
N LYS A 54 -7.64 12.02 -1.74
CA LYS A 54 -6.66 11.83 -0.67
C LYS A 54 -5.87 10.53 -0.81
N ILE A 55 -6.52 9.48 -1.31
CA ILE A 55 -5.90 8.18 -1.56
C ILE A 55 -6.23 7.75 -2.97
N GLY A 56 -5.21 7.35 -3.74
CA GLY A 56 -5.33 6.74 -5.05
C GLY A 56 -4.74 5.33 -5.04
N VAL A 57 -5.45 4.37 -5.63
CA VAL A 57 -5.03 2.97 -5.74
C VAL A 57 -5.14 2.51 -7.17
N MET A 58 -4.14 1.76 -7.64
CA MET A 58 -4.21 0.93 -8.84
C MET A 58 -3.88 -0.50 -8.46
N VAL A 59 -4.64 -1.44 -9.02
CA VAL A 59 -4.40 -2.89 -8.86
C VAL A 59 -4.36 -3.53 -10.22
N LYS A 60 -3.30 -4.26 -10.51
CA LYS A 60 -3.16 -5.05 -11.72
C LYS A 60 -3.54 -6.49 -11.45
N PHE A 61 -4.33 -7.06 -12.35
CA PHE A 61 -4.77 -8.44 -12.30
C PHE A 61 -4.27 -9.23 -13.51
N ASP A 62 -4.01 -10.51 -13.28
CA ASP A 62 -3.84 -11.49 -14.35
C ASP A 62 -5.13 -12.30 -14.43
N THR A 63 -5.86 -12.14 -15.54
CA THR A 63 -7.13 -12.82 -15.80
C THR A 63 -7.54 -12.67 -17.26
N ALA A 64 -8.29 -13.65 -17.74
CA ALA A 64 -9.00 -13.57 -19.03
C ALA A 64 -10.41 -12.97 -18.91
N ALA A 65 -10.91 -12.74 -17.69
CA ALA A 65 -12.28 -12.30 -17.41
C ALA A 65 -12.44 -10.77 -17.26
N ALA A 66 -11.59 -9.97 -17.89
CA ALA A 66 -11.55 -8.51 -17.72
C ALA A 66 -12.90 -7.80 -17.98
N ASP A 67 -13.70 -8.32 -18.91
CA ASP A 67 -14.99 -7.74 -19.27
C ASP A 67 -16.17 -8.22 -18.41
N ASN A 68 -15.95 -9.22 -17.55
CA ASN A 68 -16.98 -9.77 -16.67
C ASN A 68 -17.35 -8.77 -15.55
N ASP A 69 -18.64 -8.54 -15.33
CA ASP A 69 -19.11 -7.54 -14.36
C ASP A 69 -18.83 -7.97 -12.91
N THR A 70 -18.95 -9.26 -12.59
CA THR A 70 -18.57 -9.79 -11.26
C THR A 70 -17.08 -9.60 -10.99
N PHE A 71 -16.22 -9.75 -12.01
CA PHE A 71 -14.79 -9.43 -11.91
C PHE A 71 -14.57 -7.95 -11.64
N LYS A 72 -15.23 -7.06 -12.38
CA LYS A 72 -15.08 -5.60 -12.20
C LYS A 72 -15.47 -5.16 -10.78
N GLU A 73 -16.55 -5.73 -10.26
CA GLU A 73 -16.98 -5.47 -8.87
C GLU A 73 -15.92 -5.98 -7.86
N MET A 74 -15.49 -7.21 -7.97
CA MET A 74 -14.45 -7.80 -7.14
C MET A 74 -13.14 -7.00 -7.20
N ALA A 75 -12.70 -6.60 -8.39
CA ALA A 75 -11.49 -5.82 -8.59
C ALA A 75 -11.56 -4.44 -7.90
N LYS A 76 -12.73 -3.80 -7.94
CA LYS A 76 -12.99 -2.56 -7.21
C LYS A 76 -12.97 -2.79 -5.69
N ASP A 77 -13.51 -3.89 -5.21
CA ASP A 77 -13.51 -4.26 -3.80
C ASP A 77 -12.10 -4.47 -3.27
N VAL A 78 -11.24 -5.14 -4.05
CA VAL A 78 -9.82 -5.29 -3.71
C VAL A 78 -9.10 -3.93 -3.68
N ALA A 79 -9.40 -3.03 -4.62
CA ALA A 79 -8.84 -1.68 -4.60
C ALA A 79 -9.31 -0.87 -3.37
N MET A 80 -10.57 -1.03 -2.95
CA MET A 80 -11.08 -0.43 -1.71
C MET A 80 -10.41 -1.00 -0.46
N GLN A 81 -10.17 -2.32 -0.41
CA GLN A 81 -9.40 -2.96 0.65
C GLN A 81 -8.03 -2.32 0.82
N ILE A 82 -7.29 -2.15 -0.28
CA ILE A 82 -5.96 -1.53 -0.27
C ILE A 82 -6.03 -0.08 0.22
N ALA A 83 -7.04 0.67 -0.22
CA ALA A 83 -7.24 2.04 0.25
C ALA A 83 -7.47 2.11 1.76
N ALA A 84 -8.28 1.18 2.31
CA ALA A 84 -8.69 1.17 3.71
C ALA A 84 -7.60 0.67 4.66
N VAL A 85 -6.93 -0.43 4.32
CA VAL A 85 -6.04 -1.16 5.26
C VAL A 85 -4.55 -0.90 5.00
N ASN A 86 -4.21 -0.32 3.84
CA ASN A 86 -2.83 0.04 3.48
C ASN A 86 -1.82 -1.13 3.59
N PRO A 87 -2.02 -2.24 2.88
CA PRO A 87 -1.06 -3.34 2.87
C PRO A 87 0.28 -2.88 2.32
N GLN A 88 1.37 -3.43 2.86
CA GLN A 88 2.73 -3.12 2.43
C GLN A 88 3.22 -4.11 1.35
N TYR A 89 2.72 -5.33 1.39
CA TYR A 89 3.12 -6.43 0.51
C TYR A 89 1.90 -7.08 -0.13
N LEU A 90 2.12 -7.71 -1.29
CA LEU A 90 1.05 -8.44 -1.98
C LEU A 90 0.67 -9.72 -1.21
N SER A 91 1.67 -10.52 -0.86
CA SER A 91 1.50 -11.78 -0.13
C SER A 91 2.67 -12.03 0.81
N LYS A 92 2.53 -13.00 1.72
CA LYS A 92 3.62 -13.46 2.59
C LYS A 92 4.87 -13.88 1.84
N ASP A 93 4.71 -14.39 0.61
CA ASP A 93 5.81 -14.89 -0.23
C ASP A 93 6.58 -13.74 -0.91
N THR A 94 5.99 -12.53 -0.94
CA THR A 94 6.62 -11.32 -1.49
C THR A 94 7.31 -10.47 -0.42
N VAL A 95 7.19 -10.84 0.86
CA VAL A 95 7.91 -10.16 1.94
C VAL A 95 9.39 -10.52 1.87
N PRO A 96 10.31 -9.53 1.83
CA PRO A 96 11.75 -9.80 1.84
C PRO A 96 12.17 -10.62 3.06
N ALA A 97 13.06 -11.57 2.87
CA ALA A 97 13.48 -12.50 3.93
C ALA A 97 14.13 -11.76 5.12
N ASP A 98 14.87 -10.70 4.86
CA ASP A 98 15.50 -9.85 5.87
C ASP A 98 14.45 -9.12 6.74
N VAL A 99 13.34 -8.71 6.16
CA VAL A 99 12.21 -8.11 6.90
C VAL A 99 11.59 -9.13 7.84
N VAL A 100 11.35 -10.35 7.36
CA VAL A 100 10.78 -11.43 8.19
C VAL A 100 11.73 -11.79 9.34
N GLU A 101 13.03 -11.91 9.07
CA GLU A 101 14.03 -12.22 10.10
C GLU A 101 14.18 -11.07 11.09
N HIS A 102 14.12 -9.83 10.64
CA HIS A 102 14.13 -8.66 11.51
C HIS A 102 12.91 -8.65 12.44
N GLU A 103 11.71 -8.89 11.93
CA GLU A 103 10.49 -8.96 12.73
C GLU A 103 10.56 -10.11 13.76
N LYS A 104 11.03 -11.29 13.36
CA LYS A 104 11.27 -12.39 14.28
C LYS A 104 12.24 -12.02 15.41
N SER A 105 13.32 -11.29 15.09
CA SER A 105 14.29 -10.85 16.08
C SER A 105 13.69 -9.89 17.11
N ILE A 106 12.83 -8.97 16.66
CA ILE A 106 12.06 -8.06 17.53
C ILE A 106 11.14 -8.85 18.46
N LEU A 107 10.39 -9.80 17.89
CA LEU A 107 9.46 -10.65 18.67
C LEU A 107 10.20 -11.46 19.75
N VAL A 108 11.36 -12.03 19.41
CA VAL A 108 12.20 -12.76 20.36
C VAL A 108 12.73 -11.84 21.47
N ALA A 109 13.18 -10.61 21.13
CA ALA A 109 13.64 -9.64 22.10
C ALA A 109 12.51 -9.25 23.08
N GLN A 110 11.33 -8.93 22.58
CA GLN A 110 10.15 -8.63 23.39
C GLN A 110 9.76 -9.77 24.33
N MET A 111 9.89 -11.01 23.87
CA MET A 111 9.57 -12.18 24.68
C MET A 111 10.59 -12.42 25.80
N LYS A 112 11.86 -12.06 25.60
CA LYS A 112 12.90 -12.14 26.64
C LYS A 112 12.70 -11.11 27.75
N GLU A 113 12.13 -9.96 27.41
CA GLU A 113 11.81 -8.89 28.36
C GLU A 113 10.52 -9.15 29.16
N ASP A 114 9.63 -10.03 28.65
CA ASP A 114 8.39 -10.40 29.34
C ASP A 114 8.66 -11.49 30.41
N PRO A 115 8.50 -11.17 31.72
CA PRO A 115 8.72 -12.15 32.79
C PRO A 115 7.87 -13.43 32.66
N LYS A 116 6.71 -13.35 32.00
CA LYS A 116 5.81 -14.50 31.80
C LYS A 116 6.32 -15.43 30.68
N MET A 117 7.18 -14.92 29.80
CA MET A 117 7.72 -15.63 28.65
C MET A 117 9.15 -16.11 28.87
N ALA A 118 9.97 -15.38 29.65
CA ALA A 118 11.40 -15.63 29.85
C ALA A 118 11.73 -17.05 30.34
N ASN A 119 10.80 -17.70 31.05
CA ASN A 119 10.99 -19.05 31.61
C ASN A 119 10.34 -20.18 30.78
N LYS A 120 9.80 -19.86 29.56
CA LYS A 120 9.18 -20.90 28.73
C LYS A 120 10.23 -21.68 27.93
N PRO A 121 9.98 -22.99 27.68
CA PRO A 121 10.84 -23.79 26.81
C PRO A 121 10.98 -23.19 25.41
N GLU A 122 12.14 -23.33 24.83
CA GLU A 122 12.46 -22.75 23.48
C GLU A 122 11.48 -23.20 22.40
N GLN A 123 11.02 -24.46 22.44
CA GLN A 123 10.00 -24.97 21.52
C GLN A 123 8.66 -24.25 21.63
N VAL A 124 8.28 -23.83 22.83
CA VAL A 124 7.05 -23.05 23.05
C VAL A 124 7.23 -21.62 22.54
N LEU A 125 8.39 -21.03 22.79
CA LEU A 125 8.73 -19.71 22.26
C LEU A 125 8.71 -19.71 20.73
N GLY A 126 9.28 -20.73 20.07
CA GLY A 126 9.25 -20.87 18.62
C GLY A 126 7.83 -20.86 18.05
N LYS A 127 6.91 -21.64 18.64
CA LYS A 127 5.49 -21.64 18.19
C LYS A 127 4.79 -20.29 18.39
N ILE A 128 5.13 -19.56 19.46
CA ILE A 128 4.59 -18.22 19.69
C ILE A 128 5.11 -17.23 18.64
N VAL A 129 6.41 -17.32 18.29
CA VAL A 129 6.99 -16.50 17.21
C VAL A 129 6.31 -16.81 15.90
N GLU A 130 6.11 -18.07 15.52
CA GLU A 130 5.40 -18.44 14.29
C GLU A 130 3.97 -17.89 14.27
N GLY A 131 3.24 -17.96 15.37
CA GLY A 131 1.90 -17.39 15.47
C GLY A 131 1.89 -15.86 15.31
N ARG A 132 2.87 -15.16 15.91
CA ARG A 132 3.00 -13.70 15.80
C ARG A 132 3.44 -13.26 14.40
N ILE A 133 4.32 -14.02 13.74
CA ILE A 133 4.66 -13.79 12.32
C ILE A 133 3.44 -14.01 11.44
N GLY A 134 2.59 -15.00 11.72
CA GLY A 134 1.30 -15.15 11.04
C GLY A 134 0.42 -13.89 11.17
N LYS A 135 0.39 -13.29 12.36
CA LYS A 135 -0.31 -12.01 12.59
C LYS A 135 0.32 -10.85 11.79
N PHE A 136 1.64 -10.74 11.79
CA PHE A 136 2.35 -9.76 10.96
C PHE A 136 1.95 -9.86 9.49
N PHE A 137 1.90 -11.07 8.92
CA PHE A 137 1.44 -11.26 7.54
C PHE A 137 -0.03 -10.87 7.34
N SER A 138 -0.91 -11.19 8.29
CA SER A 138 -2.32 -10.81 8.20
C SER A 138 -2.55 -9.30 8.33
N GLU A 139 -1.64 -8.56 8.91
CA GLU A 139 -1.70 -7.10 9.02
C GLU A 139 -1.06 -6.40 7.81
N THR A 140 0.03 -6.95 7.26
CA THR A 140 0.86 -6.26 6.26
C THR A 140 0.70 -6.77 4.82
N CYS A 141 0.21 -8.01 4.62
CA CYS A 141 0.10 -8.62 3.30
C CYS A 141 -1.34 -8.64 2.80
N LEU A 142 -1.62 -8.01 1.65
CA LEU A 142 -2.96 -7.88 1.07
C LEU A 142 -3.73 -9.20 1.06
N LEU A 143 -3.14 -10.26 0.52
CA LEU A 143 -3.83 -11.54 0.34
C LEU A 143 -4.16 -12.24 1.67
N GLN A 144 -3.37 -12.00 2.72
CA GLN A 144 -3.57 -12.56 4.05
C GLN A 144 -4.46 -11.70 4.95
N GLN A 145 -4.73 -10.45 4.58
CA GLN A 145 -5.64 -9.59 5.34
C GLN A 145 -7.06 -10.13 5.37
N GLU A 146 -7.75 -9.89 6.48
CA GLU A 146 -9.19 -10.04 6.60
C GLU A 146 -9.89 -9.06 5.64
N PHE A 147 -10.90 -9.54 4.91
CA PHE A 147 -11.59 -8.72 3.93
C PHE A 147 -12.56 -7.76 4.62
N VAL A 148 -12.41 -6.46 4.38
CA VAL A 148 -13.14 -5.40 5.11
C VAL A 148 -14.66 -5.44 4.91
N LYS A 149 -15.16 -6.06 3.85
CA LYS A 149 -16.61 -6.19 3.60
C LYS A 149 -17.21 -7.46 4.20
N ASP A 150 -16.37 -8.48 4.46
CA ASP A 150 -16.80 -9.77 4.98
C ASP A 150 -15.63 -10.44 5.72
N GLY A 151 -15.64 -10.36 7.04
CA GLY A 151 -14.58 -10.87 7.91
C GLY A 151 -14.43 -12.40 7.94
N ASP A 152 -15.36 -13.16 7.35
CA ASP A 152 -15.23 -14.60 7.22
C ASP A 152 -14.23 -15.01 6.13
N TYR A 153 -13.83 -14.06 5.29
CA TYR A 153 -12.87 -14.25 4.21
C TYR A 153 -11.56 -13.50 4.45
N THR A 154 -10.46 -14.11 4.05
CA THR A 154 -9.27 -13.33 3.67
C THR A 154 -9.45 -12.81 2.24
N VAL A 155 -8.70 -11.77 1.86
CA VAL A 155 -8.73 -11.24 0.47
C VAL A 155 -8.43 -12.34 -0.54
N GLU A 156 -7.46 -13.22 -0.27
CA GLU A 156 -7.14 -14.38 -1.10
C GLU A 156 -8.35 -15.31 -1.30
N LYS A 157 -9.03 -15.67 -0.22
CA LYS A 157 -10.22 -16.54 -0.29
C LYS A 157 -11.38 -15.87 -1.01
N TYR A 158 -11.56 -14.57 -0.82
CA TYR A 158 -12.57 -13.79 -1.54
C TYR A 158 -12.33 -13.81 -3.05
N ILE A 159 -11.08 -13.53 -3.48
CA ILE A 159 -10.70 -13.60 -4.90
C ILE A 159 -10.90 -15.01 -5.45
N ALA A 160 -10.48 -16.05 -4.73
CA ALA A 160 -10.65 -17.45 -5.16
C ALA A 160 -12.13 -17.85 -5.29
N ALA A 161 -12.98 -17.38 -4.38
CA ALA A 161 -14.44 -17.62 -4.47
C ALA A 161 -15.04 -16.96 -5.73
N LYS A 162 -14.62 -15.72 -6.03
CA LYS A 162 -15.07 -15.00 -7.22
C LYS A 162 -14.52 -15.61 -8.52
N ALA A 163 -13.28 -16.05 -8.53
CA ALA A 163 -12.68 -16.78 -9.65
C ALA A 163 -13.47 -18.05 -9.99
N LYS A 164 -13.87 -18.81 -8.95
CA LYS A 164 -14.72 -19.99 -9.11
C LYS A 164 -16.13 -19.66 -9.63
N GLU A 165 -16.74 -18.58 -9.14
CA GLU A 165 -18.06 -18.10 -9.58
C GLU A 165 -18.03 -17.71 -11.06
N ILE A 166 -16.97 -17.03 -11.50
CA ILE A 166 -16.77 -16.56 -12.87
C ILE A 166 -16.33 -17.72 -13.79
N GLY A 167 -15.69 -18.75 -13.26
CA GLY A 167 -15.11 -19.85 -14.03
C GLY A 167 -13.82 -19.46 -14.77
N SER A 168 -13.04 -18.52 -14.23
CA SER A 168 -11.79 -18.06 -14.81
C SER A 168 -10.74 -17.86 -13.71
N ASP A 169 -9.49 -18.12 -14.02
CA ASP A 169 -8.39 -17.82 -13.11
C ASP A 169 -8.25 -16.31 -12.94
N ILE A 170 -8.08 -15.90 -11.69
CA ILE A 170 -7.88 -14.49 -11.31
C ILE A 170 -6.80 -14.44 -10.25
N SER A 171 -5.77 -13.62 -10.49
CA SER A 171 -4.75 -13.32 -9.48
C SER A 171 -4.42 -11.82 -9.49
N VAL A 172 -3.99 -11.30 -8.34
CA VAL A 172 -3.43 -9.96 -8.23
C VAL A 172 -1.96 -10.04 -8.58
N ALA A 173 -1.54 -9.33 -9.61
CA ALA A 173 -0.15 -9.26 -10.05
C ALA A 173 0.67 -8.24 -9.24
N SER A 174 0.09 -7.06 -9.03
CA SER A 174 0.71 -5.97 -8.27
C SER A 174 -0.32 -4.91 -7.89
N PHE A 175 0.03 -4.05 -6.96
CA PHE A 175 -0.74 -2.87 -6.62
C PHE A 175 0.16 -1.69 -6.26
N VAL A 176 -0.41 -0.49 -6.32
CA VAL A 176 0.19 0.72 -5.79
C VAL A 176 -0.87 1.54 -5.06
N ARG A 177 -0.46 2.16 -3.97
CA ARG A 177 -1.28 3.10 -3.19
C ARG A 177 -0.51 4.39 -3.00
N PHE A 178 -1.14 5.50 -3.31
CA PHE A 178 -0.65 6.85 -3.06
C PHE A 178 -1.56 7.56 -2.08
N GLU A 179 -0.96 8.27 -1.13
CA GLU A 179 -1.69 9.05 -0.15
C GLU A 179 -1.19 10.50 -0.13
N LYS A 180 -2.13 11.44 -0.07
CA LYS A 180 -1.80 12.86 0.03
C LYS A 180 -0.99 13.14 1.28
N GLY A 181 0.17 13.77 1.12
CA GLY A 181 1.08 14.11 2.22
C GLY A 181 2.04 12.97 2.61
N GLU A 182 1.97 11.82 1.93
CA GLU A 182 2.90 10.72 2.15
C GLU A 182 4.35 11.16 1.89
N GLY A 183 5.25 10.88 2.85
CA GLY A 183 6.68 11.22 2.76
C GLY A 183 7.00 12.72 2.83
N ILE A 184 6.05 13.57 3.19
CA ILE A 184 6.29 14.97 3.54
C ILE A 184 6.39 15.04 5.06
N GLU A 185 7.54 15.53 5.56
CA GLU A 185 7.68 15.84 6.99
C GLU A 185 6.67 16.93 7.35
N LYS A 186 5.78 16.61 8.29
CA LYS A 186 4.88 17.63 8.85
C LYS A 186 5.72 18.61 9.62
N ARG A 187 5.70 19.89 9.23
CA ARG A 187 6.26 20.97 10.02
C ARG A 187 5.57 20.93 11.40
N VAL A 188 6.34 20.71 12.44
CA VAL A 188 5.84 20.84 13.82
C VAL A 188 5.82 22.34 14.10
N ASP A 189 4.70 22.98 13.85
CA ASP A 189 4.49 24.38 14.24
C ASP A 189 4.39 24.41 15.77
N ASN A 190 5.49 24.73 16.42
CA ASN A 190 5.51 24.94 17.86
C ASN A 190 5.07 26.39 18.14
N PHE A 191 3.77 26.63 17.97
CA PHE A 191 3.16 27.95 18.15
C PHE A 191 3.52 28.59 19.51
N ALA A 192 3.73 27.78 20.54
CA ALA A 192 4.16 28.26 21.84
C ALA A 192 5.60 28.90 21.82
N ASP A 193 6.51 28.28 21.07
CA ASP A 193 7.87 28.80 20.92
C ASP A 193 7.92 30.00 19.96
N GLU A 194 7.09 30.06 18.94
CA GLU A 194 6.93 31.21 18.06
C GLU A 194 6.44 32.43 18.87
N VAL A 195 5.39 32.25 19.65
CA VAL A 195 4.84 33.33 20.52
C VAL A 195 5.88 33.74 21.56
N ALA A 196 6.60 32.81 22.19
CA ALA A 196 7.66 33.13 23.18
C ALA A 196 8.83 33.90 22.54
N SER A 197 9.12 33.68 21.26
CA SER A 197 10.14 34.41 20.50
C SER A 197 9.73 35.84 20.11
N MET A 198 8.43 36.09 19.96
CA MET A 198 7.86 37.41 19.61
C MET A 198 7.71 38.34 20.82
N ILE A 199 7.75 37.82 22.05
CA ILE A 199 7.57 38.58 23.28
C ILE A 199 8.92 39.03 23.88
N LYS A 200 10.03 38.69 23.26
CA LYS A 200 11.37 39.21 23.59
C LYS A 200 11.73 40.38 22.69
#